data_93fdd79a85643029636eb55246dd2624
#
_entry.id   93fdd79a85643029636eb55246dd2624
#
_cell.length_a   1.000
_cell.length_b   1.000
_cell.length_c   1.000
_cell.angle_alpha   90.00
_cell.angle_beta   90.00
_cell.angle_gamma   90.00
#
_symmetry.space_group_name_H-M   'P 1'
#
loop_
_entity.id
_entity.type
_entity.pdbx_description
1 polymer ?
#
loop_
_entity_poly.entity_id
_entity_poly.type
_entity_poly.pdbx_seq_one_letter_code
_entity_poly.pdbx_strand_id
1 'polypeptide(L)'
;MKCTRVLKQAEQVLIRAASGCPTGLAGLYQHPNPRPVLISLYNSTLKLLEKEFPKDSVYRQSVKQMTQNRLKIVEENEITEKIESQIGGGLIEEIVVQASEELNLARELGALKVWEELEEKPLDDQWVYFGKKI
;
A
#
# COMPACT_ATOMS: atom_id res chain seq x y z
N MET A 1 16.35 -25.69 -2.93
CA MET A 1 15.11 -26.17 -2.27
C MET A 1 13.97 -25.22 -2.61
N LYS A 2 12.95 -25.68 -3.31
CA LYS A 2 11.79 -24.83 -3.60
C LYS A 2 10.90 -24.79 -2.37
N CYS A 3 10.89 -23.66 -1.67
CA CYS A 3 9.94 -23.45 -0.57
C CYS A 3 8.52 -23.38 -1.15
N THR A 4 7.73 -24.40 -0.93
CA THR A 4 6.30 -24.33 -1.23
C THR A 4 5.61 -23.41 -0.23
N ARG A 5 4.50 -22.81 -0.63
CA ARG A 5 3.78 -21.86 0.22
C ARG A 5 3.23 -22.49 1.51
N VAL A 6 2.85 -23.76 1.44
CA VAL A 6 2.39 -24.53 2.60
C VAL A 6 3.52 -24.72 3.63
N LEU A 7 4.73 -25.03 3.16
CA LEU A 7 5.92 -25.11 4.03
C LEU A 7 6.23 -23.75 4.67
N LYS A 8 6.04 -22.66 3.95
CA LYS A 8 6.21 -21.30 4.49
C LYS A 8 5.27 -21.01 5.66
N GLN A 9 4.07 -21.54 5.65
CA GLN A 9 3.12 -21.34 6.76
C GLN A 9 3.44 -22.25 7.95
N ALA A 10 3.75 -23.52 7.72
CA ALA A 10 4.10 -24.46 8.79
C ALA A 10 5.39 -24.07 9.51
N GLU A 11 6.35 -23.50 8.78
CA GLU A 11 7.66 -23.07 9.28
C GLU A 11 7.79 -21.54 9.33
N GLN A 12 6.70 -20.83 9.47
CA GLN A 12 6.60 -19.39 9.30
C GLN A 12 7.66 -18.60 10.10
N VAL A 13 7.98 -19.04 11.30
CA VAL A 13 8.99 -18.42 12.15
C VAL A 13 10.40 -18.72 11.65
N LEU A 14 10.68 -19.95 11.27
CA LEU A 14 12.02 -20.38 10.86
C LEU A 14 12.40 -19.89 9.46
N ILE A 15 11.51 -20.01 8.49
CA ILE A 15 11.78 -19.62 7.10
C ILE A 15 11.83 -18.09 6.96
N ARG A 16 10.96 -17.37 7.64
CA ARG A 16 10.94 -15.90 7.58
C ARG A 16 12.05 -15.28 8.45
N ALA A 17 12.52 -15.97 9.47
CA ALA A 17 13.68 -15.55 10.24
C ALA A 17 15.01 -15.77 9.49
N ALA A 18 15.07 -16.75 8.60
CA ALA A 18 16.19 -16.92 7.67
C ALA A 18 16.03 -15.91 6.52
N SER A 19 16.56 -14.72 6.69
CA SER A 19 16.55 -13.68 5.66
C SER A 19 17.10 -14.22 4.33
N GLY A 20 16.39 -13.97 3.23
CA GLY A 20 16.85 -14.24 1.88
C GLY A 20 16.20 -15.42 1.16
N CYS A 21 15.17 -16.05 1.73
CA CYS A 21 14.40 -17.07 1.00
C CYS A 21 13.59 -16.39 -0.12
N PRO A 22 13.72 -16.83 -1.40
CA PRO A 22 12.99 -16.22 -2.50
C PRO A 22 11.49 -16.51 -2.40
N THR A 23 10.66 -15.55 -2.76
CA THR A 23 9.19 -15.70 -2.79
C THR A 23 8.69 -16.42 -4.05
N GLY A 24 9.52 -16.55 -5.06
CA GLY A 24 9.20 -17.01 -6.41
C GLY A 24 9.03 -15.88 -7.42
N LEU A 25 8.98 -14.64 -6.98
CA LEU A 25 9.01 -13.44 -7.83
C LEU A 25 10.41 -12.84 -7.86
N ALA A 26 10.85 -12.38 -9.03
CA ALA A 26 12.17 -11.78 -9.20
C ALA A 26 12.30 -10.51 -8.34
N GLY A 27 13.41 -10.41 -7.60
CA GLY A 27 13.72 -9.25 -6.77
C GLY A 27 12.90 -9.12 -5.48
N LEU A 28 12.01 -10.07 -5.18
CA LEU A 28 11.20 -10.05 -3.98
C LEU A 28 11.56 -11.22 -3.06
N TYR A 29 12.05 -10.89 -1.87
CA TYR A 29 12.44 -11.85 -0.83
C TYR A 29 11.42 -11.89 0.29
N GLN A 30 11.39 -13.02 1.02
CA GLN A 30 10.51 -13.16 2.17
C GLN A 30 10.87 -12.18 3.28
N HIS A 31 9.86 -11.55 3.84
CA HIS A 31 10.02 -10.72 5.03
C HIS A 31 9.88 -11.59 6.31
N PRO A 32 10.79 -11.47 7.30
CA PRO A 32 10.70 -12.25 8.53
C PRO A 32 9.42 -12.00 9.33
N ASN A 33 9.00 -10.73 9.47
CA ASN A 33 7.82 -10.32 10.22
C ASN A 33 6.98 -9.31 9.43
N PRO A 34 6.19 -9.74 8.43
CA PRO A 34 5.46 -8.81 7.57
C PRO A 34 4.28 -8.14 8.29
N ARG A 35 3.58 -8.83 9.18
CA ARG A 35 2.38 -8.31 9.86
C ARG A 35 2.65 -7.08 10.73
N PRO A 36 3.62 -7.07 11.66
CA PRO A 36 3.95 -5.88 12.44
C PRO A 36 4.41 -4.70 11.57
N VAL A 37 5.13 -4.98 10.49
CA VAL A 37 5.60 -3.97 9.55
C VAL A 37 4.42 -3.33 8.83
N LEU A 38 3.45 -4.11 8.35
CA LEU A 38 2.22 -3.60 7.74
C LEU A 38 1.43 -2.71 8.71
N ILE A 39 1.24 -3.16 9.94
CA ILE A 39 0.53 -2.37 10.96
C ILE A 39 1.24 -1.04 11.20
N SER A 40 2.56 -1.05 11.31
CA SER A 40 3.36 0.17 11.48
C SER A 40 3.25 1.11 10.29
N LEU A 41 3.33 0.60 9.06
CA LEU A 41 3.20 1.39 7.83
C LEU A 41 1.82 2.03 7.71
N TYR A 42 0.75 1.24 7.92
CA TYR A 42 -0.61 1.76 7.84
C TYR A 42 -0.90 2.81 8.91
N ASN A 43 -0.45 2.61 10.14
CA ASN A 43 -0.57 3.60 11.19
C ASN A 43 0.20 4.89 10.88
N SER A 44 1.40 4.77 10.30
CA SER A 44 2.19 5.92 9.86
C SER A 44 1.51 6.69 8.75
N THR A 45 0.92 5.99 7.79
CA THR A 45 0.14 6.60 6.70
C THR A 45 -1.08 7.34 7.24
N LEU A 46 -1.85 6.73 8.14
CA LEU A 46 -3.02 7.38 8.75
C LEU A 46 -2.65 8.65 9.52
N LYS A 47 -1.58 8.61 10.31
CA LYS A 47 -1.07 9.78 11.04
C LYS A 47 -0.62 10.90 10.11
N LEU A 48 0.06 10.55 9.02
CA LEU A 48 0.50 11.50 8.00
C LEU A 48 -0.68 12.19 7.33
N LEU A 49 -1.69 11.42 6.91
CA LEU A 49 -2.90 11.93 6.29
C LEU A 49 -3.67 12.89 7.21
N GLU A 50 -3.73 12.59 8.50
CA GLU A 50 -4.39 13.47 9.47
C GLU A 50 -3.64 14.77 9.72
N LYS A 51 -2.31 14.73 9.67
CA LYS A 51 -1.45 15.87 9.93
C LYS A 51 -1.36 16.83 8.75
N GLU A 52 -1.18 16.30 7.53
CA GLU A 52 -0.78 17.10 6.37
C GLU A 52 -1.94 17.42 5.42
N PHE A 53 -2.97 16.58 5.37
CA PHE A 53 -4.05 16.74 4.41
C PHE A 53 -5.31 17.34 5.04
N PRO A 54 -6.00 18.29 4.35
CA PRO A 54 -7.28 18.79 4.80
C PRO A 54 -8.37 17.71 4.73
N LYS A 55 -9.42 17.87 5.53
CA LYS A 55 -10.52 16.88 5.62
C LYS A 55 -11.26 16.70 4.29
N ASP A 56 -11.35 17.75 3.50
CA ASP A 56 -12.10 17.79 2.24
C ASP A 56 -11.31 17.17 1.06
N SER A 57 -10.04 16.84 1.25
CA SER A 57 -9.23 16.22 0.21
C SER A 57 -9.76 14.82 -0.14
N VAL A 58 -10.10 14.63 -1.42
CA VAL A 58 -10.57 13.34 -1.96
C VAL A 58 -9.48 12.25 -1.79
N TYR A 59 -8.22 12.60 -2.03
CA TYR A 59 -7.09 11.70 -1.82
C TYR A 59 -7.04 11.20 -0.37
N ARG A 60 -7.12 12.12 0.61
CA ARG A 60 -7.13 11.75 2.03
C ARG A 60 -8.27 10.80 2.36
N GLN A 61 -9.49 11.09 1.89
CA GLN A 61 -10.66 10.24 2.18
C GLN A 61 -10.50 8.84 1.61
N SER A 62 -10.08 8.74 0.35
CA SER A 62 -9.90 7.47 -0.35
C SER A 62 -8.80 6.60 0.27
N VAL A 63 -7.63 7.19 0.51
CA VAL A 63 -6.49 6.47 1.09
C VAL A 63 -6.74 6.11 2.55
N LYS A 64 -7.40 6.98 3.31
CA LYS A 64 -7.79 6.69 4.69
C LYS A 64 -8.71 5.47 4.76
N GLN A 65 -9.75 5.42 3.93
CA GLN A 65 -10.69 4.31 3.89
C GLN A 65 -10.00 3.00 3.50
N MET A 66 -9.19 3.01 2.43
CA MET A 66 -8.44 1.84 1.98
C MET A 66 -7.48 1.33 3.07
N THR A 67 -6.73 2.24 3.68
CA THR A 67 -5.75 1.90 4.72
C THR A 67 -6.41 1.35 5.96
N GLN A 68 -7.53 1.94 6.41
CA GLN A 68 -8.29 1.44 7.55
C GLN A 68 -8.87 0.04 7.31
N ASN A 69 -9.40 -0.22 6.11
CA ASN A 69 -9.91 -1.55 5.75
C ASN A 69 -8.78 -2.59 5.75
N ARG A 70 -7.64 -2.28 5.16
CA ARG A 70 -6.48 -3.18 5.14
C ARG A 70 -5.90 -3.39 6.54
N LEU A 71 -5.79 -2.35 7.34
CA LEU A 71 -5.33 -2.44 8.73
C LEU A 71 -6.22 -3.39 9.54
N LYS A 72 -7.54 -3.23 9.44
CA LYS A 72 -8.51 -4.12 10.09
C LYS A 72 -8.31 -5.58 9.70
N ILE A 73 -8.15 -5.87 8.41
CA ILE A 73 -7.88 -7.23 7.92
C ILE A 73 -6.60 -7.81 8.55
N VAL A 74 -5.54 -7.01 8.63
CA VAL A 74 -4.26 -7.44 9.21
C VAL A 74 -4.35 -7.66 10.71
N GLU A 75 -5.11 -6.85 11.42
CA GLU A 75 -5.32 -6.99 12.86
C GLU A 75 -6.19 -8.20 13.23
N GLU A 76 -7.25 -8.45 12.46
CA GLU A 76 -8.18 -9.57 12.69
C GLU A 76 -7.60 -10.94 12.32
N ASN A 77 -6.60 -10.99 11.46
CA ASN A 77 -6.02 -12.23 10.97
C ASN A 77 -4.53 -12.37 11.36
N GLU A 78 -4.18 -13.51 11.90
CA GLU A 78 -2.77 -13.85 12.18
C GLU A 78 -2.10 -14.59 11.02
N ILE A 79 -2.91 -15.32 10.25
CA ILE A 79 -2.44 -16.19 9.18
C ILE A 79 -2.20 -15.35 7.92
N THR A 80 -0.96 -15.34 7.45
CA THR A 80 -0.53 -14.56 6.26
C THR A 80 -1.38 -14.83 5.02
N GLU A 81 -1.71 -16.10 4.74
CA GLU A 81 -2.52 -16.46 3.56
C GLU A 81 -3.95 -15.91 3.62
N LYS A 82 -4.53 -15.83 4.81
CA LYS A 82 -5.84 -15.20 4.99
C LYS A 82 -5.78 -13.69 4.70
N ILE A 83 -4.74 -13.03 5.18
CA ILE A 83 -4.51 -11.61 4.90
C ILE A 83 -4.36 -11.39 3.40
N GLU A 84 -3.54 -12.20 2.73
CA GLU A 84 -3.32 -12.11 1.28
C GLU A 84 -4.60 -12.35 0.47
N SER A 85 -5.40 -13.34 0.84
CA SER A 85 -6.66 -13.66 0.15
C SER A 85 -7.73 -12.58 0.34
N GLN A 86 -7.81 -11.98 1.52
CA GLN A 86 -8.79 -10.93 1.83
C GLN A 86 -8.42 -9.59 1.21
N ILE A 87 -7.13 -9.23 1.20
CA ILE A 87 -6.66 -8.00 0.55
C ILE A 87 -6.66 -8.15 -0.96
N GLY A 88 -6.33 -9.35 -1.49
CA GLY A 88 -6.30 -9.62 -2.92
C GLY A 88 -5.16 -8.91 -3.67
N GLY A 89 -4.12 -8.49 -2.98
CA GLY A 89 -2.98 -7.76 -3.53
C GLY A 89 -1.74 -8.62 -3.83
N GLY A 90 -1.89 -9.93 -3.95
CA GLY A 90 -0.77 -10.85 -4.15
C GLY A 90 -0.10 -11.28 -2.86
N LEU A 91 1.22 -11.46 -2.88
CA LEU A 91 1.99 -11.87 -1.71
C LEU A 91 2.03 -10.76 -0.65
N ILE A 92 2.17 -11.15 0.61
CA ILE A 92 2.25 -10.17 1.70
C ILE A 92 3.46 -9.25 1.57
N GLU A 93 4.54 -9.72 0.98
CA GLU A 93 5.72 -8.92 0.70
C GLU A 93 5.43 -7.82 -0.35
N GLU A 94 4.61 -8.11 -1.35
CA GLU A 94 4.13 -7.10 -2.31
C GLU A 94 3.21 -6.08 -1.63
N ILE A 95 2.35 -6.54 -0.73
CA ILE A 95 1.48 -5.66 0.06
C ILE A 95 2.32 -4.73 0.96
N VAL A 96 3.41 -5.22 1.53
CA VAL A 96 4.37 -4.39 2.29
C VAL A 96 5.02 -3.33 1.40
N VAL A 97 5.45 -3.70 0.20
CA VAL A 97 6.01 -2.75 -0.77
C VAL A 97 4.99 -1.70 -1.15
N GLN A 98 3.77 -2.09 -1.49
CA GLN A 98 2.67 -1.16 -1.80
C GLN A 98 2.38 -0.19 -0.65
N ALA A 99 2.35 -0.69 0.60
CA ALA A 99 2.11 0.15 1.77
C ALA A 99 3.24 1.17 1.99
N SER A 100 4.49 0.77 1.74
CA SER A 100 5.65 1.66 1.82
C SER A 100 5.64 2.72 0.72
N GLU A 101 5.31 2.33 -0.50
CA GLU A 101 5.20 3.24 -1.65
C GLU A 101 4.06 4.25 -1.44
N GLU A 102 2.90 3.82 -0.94
CA GLU A 102 1.79 4.71 -0.61
C GLU A 102 2.17 5.72 0.47
N LEU A 103 2.91 5.31 1.49
CA LEU A 103 3.41 6.22 2.52
C LEU A 103 4.35 7.29 1.94
N ASN A 104 5.24 6.89 1.02
CA ASN A 104 6.15 7.81 0.35
C ASN A 104 5.39 8.76 -0.56
N LEU A 105 4.44 8.25 -1.35
CA LEU A 105 3.57 9.05 -2.20
C LEU A 105 2.78 10.08 -1.37
N ALA A 106 2.23 9.67 -0.24
CA ALA A 106 1.50 10.59 0.64
C ALA A 106 2.39 11.74 1.15
N ARG A 107 3.66 11.47 1.45
CA ARG A 107 4.62 12.52 1.83
C ARG A 107 4.87 13.51 0.70
N GLU A 108 5.09 13.02 -0.49
CA GLU A 108 5.31 13.87 -1.67
C GLU A 108 4.08 14.71 -2.01
N LEU A 109 2.90 14.10 -2.03
CA LEU A 109 1.64 14.79 -2.32
C LEU A 109 1.29 15.83 -1.24
N GLY A 110 1.61 15.54 0.01
CA GLY A 110 1.46 16.50 1.12
C GLY A 110 2.36 17.72 0.93
N ALA A 111 3.62 17.53 0.53
CA ALA A 111 4.55 18.60 0.24
C ALA A 111 4.12 19.44 -0.97
N LEU A 112 3.54 18.83 -1.99
CA LEU A 112 3.03 19.50 -3.19
C LEU A 112 1.64 20.16 -3.00
N LYS A 113 0.98 19.89 -1.88
CA LYS A 113 -0.36 20.42 -1.56
C LYS A 113 -1.37 20.20 -2.70
N VAL A 114 -1.49 18.94 -3.11
CA VAL A 114 -2.30 18.55 -4.29
C VAL A 114 -3.79 18.87 -4.21
N TRP A 115 -4.28 19.33 -3.07
CA TRP A 115 -5.66 19.79 -2.87
C TRP A 115 -5.88 21.26 -3.26
N GLU A 116 -4.81 22.01 -3.51
CA GLU A 116 -4.89 23.38 -3.99
C GLU A 116 -5.25 23.42 -5.47
N GLU A 117 -5.83 24.51 -5.92
CA GLU A 117 -6.13 24.73 -7.34
C GLU A 117 -4.82 24.77 -8.14
N LEU A 118 -4.92 24.45 -9.43
CA LEU A 118 -3.78 24.54 -10.34
C LEU A 118 -3.29 25.99 -10.43
N GLU A 119 -1.98 26.18 -10.43
CA GLU A 119 -1.35 27.49 -10.60
C GLU A 119 -1.74 28.13 -11.92
N GLU A 120 -1.78 27.35 -12.98
CA GLU A 120 -2.27 27.75 -14.30
C GLU A 120 -3.56 26.98 -14.64
N LYS A 121 -4.60 27.69 -15.05
CA LYS A 121 -5.83 27.03 -15.49
C LYS A 121 -5.58 26.28 -16.79
N PRO A 122 -6.10 25.06 -16.95
CA PRO A 122 -6.01 24.34 -18.22
C PRO A 122 -6.76 25.11 -19.32
N LEU A 123 -6.31 24.97 -20.55
CA LEU A 123 -6.96 25.55 -21.70
C LEU A 123 -8.38 25.00 -21.85
N ASP A 124 -9.35 25.85 -22.23
CA ASP A 124 -10.75 25.43 -22.38
C ASP A 124 -10.96 24.35 -23.44
N ASP A 125 -10.02 24.23 -24.38
CA ASP A 125 -10.03 23.28 -25.48
C ASP A 125 -9.06 22.11 -25.29
N GLN A 126 -8.49 21.92 -24.09
CA GLN A 126 -7.51 20.89 -23.81
C GLN A 126 -7.97 19.47 -24.18
N TRP A 127 -9.24 19.18 -24.04
CA TRP A 127 -9.85 17.86 -24.31
C TRP A 127 -10.67 17.84 -25.61
N VAL A 128 -10.39 18.76 -26.51
CA VAL A 128 -11.05 18.80 -27.84
C VAL A 128 -10.20 18.02 -28.82
N TYR A 129 -10.77 16.93 -29.34
CA TYR A 129 -10.16 16.12 -30.40
C TYR A 129 -10.80 16.40 -31.75
N PHE A 130 -10.00 16.80 -32.74
CA PHE A 130 -10.48 17.07 -34.11
C PHE A 130 -11.70 18.00 -34.17
N GLY A 131 -11.73 19.03 -33.31
CA GLY A 131 -12.83 19.98 -33.24
C GLY A 131 -14.12 19.49 -32.56
N LYS A 132 -14.09 18.34 -31.93
CA LYS A 132 -15.21 17.84 -31.13
C LYS A 132 -14.90 17.96 -29.65
N LYS A 133 -15.79 18.59 -28.88
CA LYS A 133 -15.73 18.52 -27.41
C LYS A 133 -16.11 17.11 -26.95
N ILE A 134 -15.31 16.55 -26.04
CA ILE A 134 -15.58 15.29 -25.37
C ILE A 134 -16.41 15.55 -24.13
#